data_5369090ba9aea71605bbed69b66e30c5
#
_entry.id   5369090ba9aea71605bbed69b66e30c5
#
_cell.length_a   1.000
_cell.length_b   1.000
_cell.length_c   1.000
_cell.angle_alpha   90.00
_cell.angle_beta   90.00
_cell.angle_gamma   90.00
#
_symmetry.space_group_name_H-M   'P 1'
#
loop_
_entity.id
_entity.type
_entity.pdbx_description
1 polymer ?
#
loop_
_entity_poly.entity_id
_entity_poly.type
_entity_poly.pdbx_seq_one_letter_code
_entity_poly.pdbx_strand_id
1 'polypeptide(L)'
;MSEEKPQLVEGLGAWAAMAMVVGHIIGTGVFLVPGAMTRATGSVGLVFLVWMVGGALSLFGALTISELGAAMPEAGGAYIYLRRGLGPVWGFLFGWMNNLVGKPSSIATIAAGFLIFLSFFVPGVHTAIFTLHFHVPFIGRSSEFAFTWAQPLAAAAIAFMSFINYVGVRLAGRLQVVLTALKIGAILAVVVLGFLFAGKRAASAQPFFPHSLSVGLLSGFLTAMVGALWAYDGWMDLTFAGSEIVNPQKNIPRALVGGTMTVGVIYLLANAVYFRVLPAEAVAAAQNVASETVRVFAGARAAAWITAAMVVSAFTTLNSSVLTGSRVPYAMARDGLFFRVADGINSRHRTPAGAIAFQAVIACLMVLTGQFEDLFSLFIFAQWIFYALAVGSVYGSRRKEPDLPRPYRAWGYPVVPGIFVAGAFALTVNLFIQRPVRSVIGLLLILAGLPFYRHWTRASSAARDVARG
;
A
#
# COMPACT_ATOMS: atom_id res chain seq x y z
N MET A 1 -22.43 -37.17 -6.80
CA MET A 1 -22.21 -36.11 -5.82
C MET A 1 -21.10 -35.23 -6.38
N SER A 2 -21.44 -34.04 -6.89
CA SER A 2 -20.42 -33.07 -7.29
C SER A 2 -19.74 -32.60 -6.01
N GLU A 3 -18.45 -32.95 -5.84
CA GLU A 3 -17.64 -32.36 -4.77
C GLU A 3 -17.68 -30.83 -4.90
N GLU A 4 -18.37 -30.17 -4.00
CA GLU A 4 -18.38 -28.70 -3.92
C GLU A 4 -16.93 -28.23 -3.77
N LYS A 5 -16.41 -27.51 -4.76
CA LYS A 5 -15.05 -26.97 -4.71
C LYS A 5 -14.93 -26.10 -3.45
N PRO A 6 -13.87 -26.27 -2.65
CA PRO A 6 -13.68 -25.50 -1.42
C PRO A 6 -13.73 -24.00 -1.74
N GLN A 7 -14.46 -23.25 -0.90
CA GLN A 7 -14.63 -21.80 -1.03
C GLN A 7 -13.87 -21.07 0.08
N LEU A 8 -13.55 -19.78 -0.16
CA LEU A 8 -13.05 -18.89 0.89
C LEU A 8 -14.11 -18.75 2.00
N VAL A 9 -13.68 -18.61 3.25
CA VAL A 9 -14.58 -18.60 4.40
C VAL A 9 -14.74 -17.17 4.91
N GLU A 10 -15.97 -16.73 5.12
CA GLU A 10 -16.24 -15.51 5.88
C GLU A 10 -15.63 -15.63 7.28
N GLY A 11 -14.76 -14.70 7.62
CA GLY A 11 -14.01 -14.74 8.88
C GLY A 11 -13.61 -13.35 9.39
N LEU A 12 -13.83 -12.30 8.58
CA LEU A 12 -13.44 -10.93 8.89
C LEU A 12 -14.66 -10.12 9.35
N GLY A 13 -14.87 -10.03 10.66
CA GLY A 13 -15.90 -9.17 11.25
C GLY A 13 -15.54 -7.68 11.13
N ALA A 14 -16.46 -6.79 11.59
CA ALA A 14 -16.32 -5.34 11.47
C ALA A 14 -15.00 -4.79 12.04
N TRP A 15 -14.58 -5.26 13.21
CA TRP A 15 -13.31 -4.85 13.84
C TRP A 15 -12.09 -5.34 13.08
N ALA A 16 -12.14 -6.56 12.52
CA ALA A 16 -11.04 -7.08 11.71
C ALA A 16 -10.93 -6.31 10.39
N ALA A 17 -12.04 -5.98 9.74
CA ALA A 17 -12.08 -5.14 8.56
C ALA A 17 -11.49 -3.75 8.81
N MET A 18 -11.90 -3.09 9.91
CA MET A 18 -11.35 -1.80 10.33
C MET A 18 -9.85 -1.89 10.63
N ALA A 19 -9.43 -2.90 11.40
CA ALA A 19 -8.03 -3.14 11.72
C ALA A 19 -7.18 -3.45 10.47
N MET A 20 -7.77 -4.08 9.45
CA MET A 20 -7.08 -4.31 8.19
C MET A 20 -6.81 -3.00 7.45
N VAL A 21 -7.79 -2.09 7.34
CA VAL A 21 -7.59 -0.80 6.69
C VAL A 21 -6.57 0.04 7.46
N VAL A 22 -6.83 0.28 8.76
CA VAL A 22 -5.93 1.09 9.60
C VAL A 22 -4.55 0.45 9.70
N GLY A 23 -4.50 -0.86 9.89
CA GLY A 23 -3.26 -1.61 10.02
C GLY A 23 -2.48 -1.72 8.72
N HIS A 24 -3.12 -1.63 7.56
CA HIS A 24 -2.45 -1.57 6.28
C HIS A 24 -1.88 -0.16 6.01
N ILE A 25 -2.70 0.87 6.17
CA ILE A 25 -2.29 2.25 5.91
C ILE A 25 -1.19 2.68 6.89
N ILE A 26 -1.34 2.46 8.20
CA ILE A 26 -0.28 2.78 9.18
C ILE A 26 0.86 1.77 9.03
N GLY A 27 1.76 2.04 8.13
CA GLY A 27 2.98 1.28 7.90
C GLY A 27 4.23 1.98 8.44
N THR A 28 5.26 1.95 7.62
CA THR A 28 6.53 2.64 7.87
C THR A 28 6.47 4.13 7.50
N GLY A 29 5.51 4.53 6.68
CA GLY A 29 5.44 5.84 6.04
C GLY A 29 5.42 7.01 7.04
N VAL A 30 4.53 7.00 8.02
CA VAL A 30 4.39 8.11 9.00
C VAL A 30 5.66 8.38 9.81
N PHE A 31 6.57 7.40 9.89
CA PHE A 31 7.83 7.50 10.63
C PHE A 31 9.01 7.95 9.77
N LEU A 32 9.00 7.60 8.47
CA LEU A 32 10.11 7.81 7.54
C LEU A 32 9.91 9.03 6.64
N VAL A 33 8.67 9.27 6.19
CA VAL A 33 8.36 10.25 5.15
C VAL A 33 8.43 11.73 5.61
N PRO A 34 8.12 12.10 6.87
CA PRO A 34 8.13 13.52 7.29
C PRO A 34 9.46 14.21 7.06
N GLY A 35 10.59 13.52 7.24
CA GLY A 35 11.92 14.08 6.96
C GLY A 35 12.11 14.43 5.49
N ALA A 36 11.76 13.51 4.59
CA ALA A 36 11.82 13.73 3.13
C ALA A 36 10.86 14.84 2.67
N MET A 37 9.64 14.90 3.24
CA MET A 37 8.68 15.97 2.96
C MET A 37 9.23 17.34 3.38
N THR A 38 9.83 17.42 4.57
CA THR A 38 10.41 18.67 5.09
C THR A 38 11.57 19.15 4.22
N ARG A 39 12.43 18.23 3.75
CA ARG A 39 13.50 18.56 2.78
C ARG A 39 12.94 19.07 1.45
N ALA A 40 11.88 18.45 0.95
CA ALA A 40 11.29 18.80 -0.35
C ALA A 40 10.53 20.13 -0.31
N THR A 41 9.85 20.44 0.80
CA THR A 41 8.98 21.64 0.92
C THR A 41 9.66 22.82 1.60
N GLY A 42 10.67 22.60 2.44
CA GLY A 42 11.31 23.64 3.23
C GLY A 42 10.38 24.35 4.21
N SER A 43 9.18 23.82 4.50
CA SER A 43 8.16 24.51 5.29
C SER A 43 7.28 23.56 6.07
N VAL A 44 7.11 23.81 7.37
CA VAL A 44 6.24 23.03 8.26
C VAL A 44 4.79 23.07 7.80
N GLY A 45 4.28 24.26 7.45
CA GLY A 45 2.89 24.43 7.00
C GLY A 45 2.60 23.66 5.70
N LEU A 46 3.56 23.63 4.78
CA LEU A 46 3.42 22.83 3.56
C LEU A 46 3.44 21.32 3.84
N VAL A 47 4.22 20.83 4.79
CA VAL A 47 4.16 19.43 5.21
C VAL A 47 2.77 19.08 5.73
N PHE A 48 2.17 19.92 6.59
CA PHE A 48 0.78 19.71 7.04
C PHE A 48 -0.22 19.76 5.89
N LEU A 49 -0.06 20.70 4.95
CA LEU A 49 -0.92 20.77 3.77
C LEU A 49 -0.80 19.51 2.90
N VAL A 50 0.40 18.97 2.71
CA VAL A 50 0.64 17.69 2.02
C VAL A 50 -0.10 16.54 2.72
N TRP A 51 -0.02 16.44 4.05
CA TRP A 51 -0.75 15.41 4.80
C TRP A 51 -2.28 15.58 4.70
N MET A 52 -2.79 16.80 4.76
CA MET A 52 -4.23 17.07 4.60
C MET A 52 -4.73 16.76 3.20
N VAL A 53 -4.02 17.19 2.15
CA VAL A 53 -4.42 16.94 0.76
C VAL A 53 -4.29 15.46 0.43
N GLY A 54 -3.22 14.80 0.85
CA GLY A 54 -3.03 13.35 0.66
C GLY A 54 -4.11 12.53 1.37
N GLY A 55 -4.44 12.90 2.61
CA GLY A 55 -5.53 12.28 3.37
C GLY A 55 -6.90 12.51 2.74
N ALA A 56 -7.19 13.71 2.27
CA ALA A 56 -8.44 14.05 1.58
C ALA A 56 -8.59 13.26 0.26
N LEU A 57 -7.53 13.18 -0.55
CA LEU A 57 -7.55 12.37 -1.77
C LEU A 57 -7.78 10.89 -1.45
N SER A 58 -7.08 10.33 -0.48
CA SER A 58 -7.27 8.93 -0.07
C SER A 58 -8.69 8.68 0.44
N LEU A 59 -9.26 9.63 1.19
CA LEU A 59 -10.65 9.57 1.63
C LEU A 59 -11.64 9.64 0.47
N PHE A 60 -11.39 10.47 -0.54
CA PHE A 60 -12.24 10.55 -1.75
C PHE A 60 -12.21 9.24 -2.54
N GLY A 61 -11.04 8.60 -2.63
CA GLY A 61 -10.91 7.25 -3.15
C GLY A 61 -11.71 6.23 -2.34
N ALA A 62 -11.53 6.24 -1.01
CA ALA A 62 -12.23 5.34 -0.09
C ALA A 62 -13.76 5.49 -0.14
N LEU A 63 -14.28 6.72 -0.19
CA LEU A 63 -15.71 7.00 -0.36
C LEU A 63 -16.26 6.40 -1.66
N THR A 64 -15.50 6.52 -2.74
CA THR A 64 -15.94 6.02 -4.06
C THR A 64 -15.86 4.50 -4.14
N ILE A 65 -14.75 3.91 -3.72
CA ILE A 65 -14.57 2.45 -3.76
C ILE A 65 -15.48 1.73 -2.75
N SER A 66 -15.92 2.42 -1.70
CA SER A 66 -16.93 1.90 -0.76
C SER A 66 -18.26 1.56 -1.45
N GLU A 67 -18.67 2.34 -2.46
CA GLU A 67 -19.86 2.02 -3.28
C GLU A 67 -19.67 0.73 -4.06
N LEU A 68 -18.54 0.64 -4.77
CA LEU A 68 -18.25 -0.52 -5.60
C LEU A 68 -18.04 -1.77 -4.72
N GLY A 69 -17.35 -1.65 -3.58
CA GLY A 69 -17.12 -2.74 -2.65
C GLY A 69 -18.38 -3.24 -1.96
N ALA A 70 -19.30 -2.35 -1.62
CA ALA A 70 -20.59 -2.72 -1.04
C ALA A 70 -21.53 -3.38 -2.07
N ALA A 71 -21.47 -2.94 -3.33
CA ALA A 71 -22.28 -3.47 -4.41
C ALA A 71 -21.74 -4.80 -4.98
N MET A 72 -20.42 -4.98 -4.95
CA MET A 72 -19.70 -6.12 -5.55
C MET A 72 -18.66 -6.68 -4.57
N PRO A 73 -19.07 -7.33 -3.46
CA PRO A 73 -18.16 -7.81 -2.42
C PRO A 73 -17.48 -9.15 -2.80
N GLU A 74 -17.06 -9.28 -4.04
CA GLU A 74 -16.37 -10.46 -4.55
C GLU A 74 -14.85 -10.37 -4.22
N ALA A 75 -14.17 -11.54 -4.15
CA ALA A 75 -12.71 -11.57 -4.07
C ALA A 75 -12.09 -10.96 -5.34
N GLY A 76 -11.04 -10.14 -5.17
CA GLY A 76 -10.36 -9.46 -6.26
C GLY A 76 -10.62 -7.96 -6.34
N GLY A 77 -11.66 -7.43 -5.69
CA GLY A 77 -11.92 -5.98 -5.52
C GLY A 77 -11.77 -5.18 -6.81
N ALA A 78 -10.73 -4.33 -6.93
CA ALA A 78 -10.52 -3.48 -8.09
C ALA A 78 -10.46 -4.23 -9.44
N TYR A 79 -9.99 -5.49 -9.46
CA TYR A 79 -10.06 -6.33 -10.66
C TYR A 79 -11.51 -6.47 -11.16
N ILE A 80 -12.45 -6.73 -10.24
CA ILE A 80 -13.88 -6.87 -10.53
C ILE A 80 -14.47 -5.52 -10.97
N TYR A 81 -14.15 -4.44 -10.25
CA TYR A 81 -14.70 -3.10 -10.51
C TYR A 81 -14.29 -2.60 -11.89
N LEU A 82 -13.03 -2.76 -12.26
CA LEU A 82 -12.51 -2.39 -13.57
C LEU A 82 -13.10 -3.24 -14.69
N ARG A 83 -13.21 -4.56 -14.48
CA ARG A 83 -13.77 -5.49 -15.44
C ARG A 83 -15.22 -5.13 -15.78
N ARG A 84 -16.03 -4.84 -14.77
CA ARG A 84 -17.45 -4.48 -14.94
C ARG A 84 -17.63 -3.03 -15.40
N GLY A 85 -16.94 -2.09 -14.78
CA GLY A 85 -17.08 -0.66 -15.07
C GLY A 85 -16.47 -0.22 -16.40
N LEU A 86 -15.24 -0.62 -16.68
CA LEU A 86 -14.50 -0.19 -17.89
C LEU A 86 -14.44 -1.28 -18.96
N GLY A 87 -14.31 -2.53 -18.58
CA GLY A 87 -14.29 -3.68 -19.49
C GLY A 87 -13.20 -4.72 -19.14
N PRO A 88 -13.28 -5.94 -19.72
CA PRO A 88 -12.46 -7.08 -19.35
C PRO A 88 -10.94 -6.82 -19.43
N VAL A 89 -10.49 -6.09 -20.45
CA VAL A 89 -9.07 -5.76 -20.65
C VAL A 89 -8.51 -4.95 -19.46
N TRP A 90 -9.27 -3.97 -18.96
CA TRP A 90 -8.85 -3.11 -17.86
C TRP A 90 -8.74 -3.87 -16.55
N GLY A 91 -9.70 -4.75 -16.27
CA GLY A 91 -9.61 -5.67 -15.13
C GLY A 91 -8.38 -6.56 -15.23
N PHE A 92 -8.15 -7.16 -16.42
CA PHE A 92 -6.98 -8.02 -16.65
C PHE A 92 -5.66 -7.27 -16.46
N LEU A 93 -5.48 -6.10 -17.06
CA LEU A 93 -4.25 -5.31 -16.95
C LEU A 93 -3.98 -4.86 -15.52
N PHE A 94 -5.04 -4.48 -14.76
CA PHE A 94 -4.92 -4.24 -13.33
C PHE A 94 -4.37 -5.46 -12.60
N GLY A 95 -5.03 -6.61 -12.77
CA GLY A 95 -4.61 -7.83 -12.08
C GLY A 95 -3.22 -8.29 -12.48
N TRP A 96 -2.86 -8.19 -13.78
CA TRP A 96 -1.51 -8.46 -14.27
C TRP A 96 -0.48 -7.57 -13.58
N MET A 97 -0.70 -6.24 -13.60
CA MET A 97 0.16 -5.26 -12.94
C MET A 97 0.22 -5.51 -11.43
N ASN A 98 -0.95 -5.68 -10.78
CA ASN A 98 -1.03 -5.88 -9.34
C ASN A 98 -0.27 -7.13 -8.88
N ASN A 99 -0.34 -8.23 -9.64
CA ASN A 99 0.25 -9.50 -9.25
C ASN A 99 1.75 -9.59 -9.55
N LEU A 100 2.24 -8.90 -10.60
CA LEU A 100 3.64 -8.98 -11.00
C LEU A 100 4.47 -7.76 -10.52
N VAL A 101 3.84 -6.59 -10.40
CA VAL A 101 4.54 -5.35 -10.07
C VAL A 101 4.02 -4.74 -8.77
N GLY A 102 2.72 -4.43 -8.69
CA GLY A 102 2.13 -3.64 -7.62
C GLY A 102 2.30 -4.26 -6.23
N LYS A 103 1.67 -5.40 -6.00
CA LYS A 103 1.71 -6.05 -4.68
C LYS A 103 3.06 -6.65 -4.30
N PRO A 104 3.77 -7.36 -5.20
CA PRO A 104 5.10 -7.85 -4.84
C PRO A 104 6.07 -6.72 -4.50
N SER A 105 6.09 -5.60 -5.25
CA SER A 105 6.95 -4.47 -4.91
C SER A 105 6.51 -3.74 -3.63
N SER A 106 5.21 -3.65 -3.35
CA SER A 106 4.69 -3.15 -2.07
C SER A 106 5.17 -4.00 -0.90
N ILE A 107 5.01 -5.32 -0.99
CA ILE A 107 5.47 -6.29 0.02
C ILE A 107 6.99 -6.18 0.23
N ALA A 108 7.76 -6.14 -0.85
CA ALA A 108 9.22 -5.99 -0.80
C ALA A 108 9.64 -4.65 -0.18
N THR A 109 8.94 -3.54 -0.53
CA THR A 109 9.15 -2.20 0.04
C THR A 109 8.88 -2.17 1.54
N ILE A 110 7.78 -2.78 1.99
CA ILE A 110 7.44 -2.88 3.42
C ILE A 110 8.47 -3.71 4.17
N ALA A 111 8.90 -4.84 3.58
CA ALA A 111 9.92 -5.70 4.17
C ALA A 111 11.31 -5.02 4.21
N ALA A 112 11.69 -4.24 3.20
CA ALA A 112 12.90 -3.42 3.22
C ALA A 112 12.80 -2.31 4.29
N GLY A 113 11.65 -1.63 4.39
CA GLY A 113 11.40 -0.60 5.40
C GLY A 113 11.44 -1.13 6.84
N PHE A 114 11.01 -2.37 7.07
CA PHE A 114 11.15 -3.06 8.35
C PHE A 114 12.61 -3.13 8.82
N LEU A 115 13.55 -3.35 7.90
CA LEU A 115 14.96 -3.50 8.23
C LEU A 115 15.63 -2.17 8.60
N ILE A 116 15.10 -1.03 8.16
CA ILE A 116 15.54 0.28 8.62
C ILE A 116 15.31 0.41 10.13
N PHE A 117 14.17 -0.09 10.65
CA PHE A 117 13.91 -0.08 12.09
C PHE A 117 14.69 -1.16 12.83
N LEU A 118 14.86 -2.34 12.21
CA LEU A 118 15.65 -3.43 12.80
C LEU A 118 17.13 -3.05 12.94
N SER A 119 17.69 -2.26 12.03
CA SER A 119 19.08 -1.83 12.07
C SER A 119 19.43 -1.01 13.31
N PHE A 120 18.43 -0.41 13.98
CA PHE A 120 18.62 0.22 15.28
C PHE A 120 19.08 -0.77 16.37
N PHE A 121 18.61 -2.02 16.32
CA PHE A 121 18.95 -3.08 17.26
C PHE A 121 20.08 -3.96 16.77
N VAL A 122 20.22 -4.11 15.47
CA VAL A 122 21.20 -4.97 14.80
C VAL A 122 21.99 -4.14 13.77
N PRO A 123 23.01 -3.40 14.17
CA PRO A 123 23.73 -2.48 13.28
C PRO A 123 24.33 -3.14 12.03
N GLY A 124 24.65 -4.45 12.12
CA GLY A 124 25.23 -5.22 11.00
C GLY A 124 24.26 -5.60 9.88
N VAL A 125 22.95 -5.27 9.96
CA VAL A 125 21.95 -5.67 8.94
C VAL A 125 22.31 -5.16 7.54
N HIS A 126 22.90 -3.97 7.44
CA HIS A 126 23.29 -3.37 6.17
C HIS A 126 24.75 -3.63 5.77
N THR A 127 25.48 -4.51 6.49
CA THR A 127 26.83 -4.90 6.06
C THR A 127 26.74 -5.76 4.80
N ALA A 128 27.59 -5.45 3.81
CA ALA A 128 27.65 -6.20 2.58
C ALA A 128 28.19 -7.62 2.83
N ILE A 129 27.50 -8.62 2.30
CA ILE A 129 27.96 -10.01 2.22
C ILE A 129 28.91 -10.13 1.03
N PHE A 130 28.52 -9.52 -0.10
CA PHE A 130 29.34 -9.36 -1.29
C PHE A 130 28.90 -8.13 -2.07
N THR A 131 29.81 -7.60 -2.90
CA THR A 131 29.55 -6.46 -3.76
C THR A 131 29.91 -6.84 -5.19
N LEU A 132 28.99 -6.61 -6.10
CA LEU A 132 29.19 -6.82 -7.54
C LEU A 132 29.34 -5.46 -8.22
N HIS A 133 30.43 -5.27 -8.92
CA HIS A 133 30.66 -4.12 -9.78
C HIS A 133 30.38 -4.55 -11.23
N PHE A 134 29.43 -3.91 -11.90
CA PHE A 134 29.14 -4.18 -13.30
C PHE A 134 29.07 -2.89 -14.10
N HIS A 135 29.62 -2.93 -15.29
CA HIS A 135 29.56 -1.83 -16.22
C HIS A 135 28.34 -2.01 -17.12
N VAL A 136 27.43 -1.03 -17.15
CA VAL A 136 26.27 -1.06 -18.04
C VAL A 136 26.70 -0.49 -19.40
N PRO A 137 26.82 -1.33 -20.44
CA PRO A 137 27.53 -0.95 -21.69
C PRO A 137 26.90 0.23 -22.43
N PHE A 138 25.60 0.49 -22.25
CA PHE A 138 24.85 1.52 -22.98
C PHE A 138 24.69 2.85 -22.23
N ILE A 139 25.04 2.91 -20.95
CA ILE A 139 24.80 4.10 -20.11
C ILE A 139 26.12 4.73 -19.64
N GLY A 140 27.26 4.09 -19.87
CA GLY A 140 28.60 4.59 -19.52
C GLY A 140 28.82 4.76 -18.01
N ARG A 141 27.96 4.17 -17.15
CA ARG A 141 28.06 4.19 -15.70
C ARG A 141 28.38 2.81 -15.16
N SER A 142 29.39 2.75 -14.30
CA SER A 142 29.58 1.59 -13.42
C SER A 142 28.52 1.62 -12.35
N SER A 143 27.77 0.54 -12.23
CA SER A 143 26.80 0.32 -11.15
C SER A 143 27.38 -0.67 -10.15
N GLU A 144 27.20 -0.37 -8.86
CA GLU A 144 27.59 -1.22 -7.77
C GLU A 144 26.31 -1.82 -7.17
N PHE A 145 26.28 -3.14 -7.03
CA PHE A 145 25.24 -3.86 -6.33
C PHE A 145 25.81 -4.51 -5.09
N ALA A 146 25.44 -3.98 -3.92
CA ALA A 146 25.81 -4.55 -2.64
C ALA A 146 24.69 -5.47 -2.14
N PHE A 147 25.00 -6.77 -2.01
CA PHE A 147 24.12 -7.73 -1.37
C PHE A 147 24.47 -7.75 0.12
N THR A 148 23.53 -7.32 0.96
CA THR A 148 23.69 -7.17 2.41
C THR A 148 22.84 -8.21 3.16
N TRP A 149 23.01 -8.35 4.46
CA TRP A 149 22.13 -9.17 5.29
C TRP A 149 20.67 -8.71 5.28
N ALA A 150 20.41 -7.47 4.86
CA ALA A 150 19.06 -6.94 4.74
C ALA A 150 18.19 -7.75 3.77
N GLN A 151 18.71 -8.11 2.59
CA GLN A 151 17.91 -8.82 1.59
C GLN A 151 17.42 -10.20 2.06
N PRO A 152 18.27 -11.13 2.56
CA PRO A 152 17.79 -12.41 3.05
C PRO A 152 16.89 -12.30 4.28
N LEU A 153 17.12 -11.34 5.18
CA LEU A 153 16.23 -11.11 6.32
C LEU A 153 14.85 -10.60 5.88
N ALA A 154 14.79 -9.72 4.89
CA ALA A 154 13.52 -9.27 4.31
C ALA A 154 12.76 -10.42 3.62
N ALA A 155 13.48 -11.26 2.84
CA ALA A 155 12.89 -12.44 2.23
C ALA A 155 12.36 -13.43 3.27
N ALA A 156 13.09 -13.63 4.37
CA ALA A 156 12.64 -14.46 5.49
C ALA A 156 11.36 -13.90 6.15
N ALA A 157 11.27 -12.57 6.33
CA ALA A 157 10.07 -11.92 6.86
C ALA A 157 8.86 -12.10 5.93
N ILE A 158 9.05 -11.96 4.60
CA ILE A 158 8.01 -12.21 3.59
C ILE A 158 7.55 -13.67 3.66
N ALA A 159 8.48 -14.63 3.67
CA ALA A 159 8.17 -16.05 3.74
C ALA A 159 7.41 -16.39 5.03
N PHE A 160 7.83 -15.85 6.18
CA PHE A 160 7.18 -16.05 7.46
C PHE A 160 5.73 -15.53 7.48
N MET A 161 5.48 -14.30 6.98
CA MET A 161 4.13 -13.75 6.92
C MET A 161 3.26 -14.49 5.90
N SER A 162 3.85 -14.94 4.80
CA SER A 162 3.15 -15.78 3.82
C SER A 162 2.74 -17.13 4.42
N PHE A 163 3.59 -17.73 5.24
CA PHE A 163 3.27 -18.96 5.97
C PHE A 163 2.10 -18.76 6.96
N ILE A 164 2.09 -17.66 7.73
CA ILE A 164 0.96 -17.33 8.63
C ILE A 164 -0.35 -17.23 7.85
N ASN A 165 -0.33 -16.54 6.71
CA ASN A 165 -1.51 -16.39 5.85
C ASN A 165 -1.93 -17.70 5.18
N TYR A 166 -0.98 -18.61 4.90
CA TYR A 166 -1.27 -19.97 4.42
C TYR A 166 -2.01 -20.79 5.47
N VAL A 167 -1.64 -20.69 6.76
CA VAL A 167 -2.25 -21.43 7.87
C VAL A 167 -3.70 -21.04 8.12
N GLY A 168 -4.13 -19.80 7.82
CA GLY A 168 -5.54 -19.46 7.86
C GLY A 168 -5.88 -17.98 8.04
N VAL A 169 -6.98 -17.57 7.40
CA VAL A 169 -7.47 -16.18 7.42
C VAL A 169 -7.91 -15.71 8.83
N ARG A 170 -8.46 -16.62 9.65
CA ARG A 170 -8.88 -16.28 11.01
C ARG A 170 -7.69 -15.97 11.92
N LEU A 171 -6.61 -16.73 11.80
CA LEU A 171 -5.36 -16.48 12.52
C LEU A 171 -4.74 -15.14 12.08
N ALA A 172 -4.59 -14.94 10.76
CA ALA A 172 -4.08 -13.70 10.19
C ALA A 172 -4.92 -12.49 10.60
N GLY A 173 -6.25 -12.60 10.59
CA GLY A 173 -7.18 -11.55 11.02
C GLY A 173 -7.09 -11.21 12.52
N ARG A 174 -6.98 -12.21 13.41
CA ARG A 174 -6.77 -11.99 14.84
C ARG A 174 -5.43 -11.31 15.12
N LEU A 175 -4.37 -11.80 14.49
CA LEU A 175 -3.04 -11.20 14.56
C LEU A 175 -3.09 -9.73 14.11
N GLN A 176 -3.79 -9.46 13.00
CA GLN A 176 -3.98 -8.11 12.48
C GLN A 176 -4.63 -7.18 13.51
N VAL A 177 -5.71 -7.61 14.19
CA VAL A 177 -6.38 -6.80 15.21
C VAL A 177 -5.45 -6.47 16.37
N VAL A 178 -4.76 -7.46 16.92
CA VAL A 178 -3.86 -7.29 18.07
C VAL A 178 -2.71 -6.37 17.71
N LEU A 179 -2.02 -6.65 16.59
CA LEU A 179 -0.86 -5.85 16.18
C LEU A 179 -1.28 -4.41 15.78
N THR A 180 -2.46 -4.22 15.18
CA THR A 180 -2.98 -2.89 14.86
C THR A 180 -3.31 -2.11 16.13
N ALA A 181 -3.91 -2.74 17.13
CA ALA A 181 -4.17 -2.10 18.41
C ALA A 181 -2.87 -1.67 19.12
N LEU A 182 -1.85 -2.53 19.11
CA LEU A 182 -0.53 -2.21 19.67
C LEU A 182 0.12 -1.02 18.97
N LYS A 183 0.10 -1.00 17.62
CA LYS A 183 0.70 0.12 16.87
C LYS A 183 -0.04 1.45 17.07
N ILE A 184 -1.39 1.41 17.08
CA ILE A 184 -2.19 2.61 17.36
C ILE A 184 -1.88 3.11 18.78
N GLY A 185 -1.84 2.21 19.75
CA GLY A 185 -1.48 2.52 21.13
C GLY A 185 -0.10 3.17 21.25
N ALA A 186 0.90 2.63 20.53
CA ALA A 186 2.24 3.19 20.50
C ALA A 186 2.27 4.59 19.90
N ILE A 187 1.60 4.83 18.78
CA ILE A 187 1.54 6.15 18.14
C ILE A 187 0.79 7.15 19.04
N LEU A 188 -0.35 6.74 19.61
CA LEU A 188 -1.10 7.60 20.53
C LEU A 188 -0.30 7.90 21.80
N ALA A 189 0.50 6.96 22.32
CA ALA A 189 1.41 7.21 23.42
C ALA A 189 2.44 8.29 23.05
N VAL A 190 3.05 8.22 21.85
CA VAL A 190 3.96 9.28 21.36
C VAL A 190 3.22 10.61 21.27
N VAL A 191 1.99 10.62 20.76
CA VAL A 191 1.19 11.84 20.63
C VAL A 191 0.88 12.44 22.01
N VAL A 192 0.31 11.66 22.92
CA VAL A 192 -0.09 12.14 24.25
C VAL A 192 1.12 12.56 25.08
N LEU A 193 2.14 11.69 25.17
CA LEU A 193 3.34 12.00 25.95
C LEU A 193 4.12 13.17 25.36
N GLY A 194 4.19 13.29 24.04
CA GLY A 194 4.82 14.41 23.36
C GLY A 194 4.12 15.75 23.66
N PHE A 195 2.79 15.78 23.68
CA PHE A 195 2.06 17.01 24.06
C PHE A 195 2.20 17.34 25.55
N LEU A 196 2.27 16.33 26.43
CA LEU A 196 2.37 16.55 27.87
C LEU A 196 3.78 16.92 28.32
N PHE A 197 4.82 16.29 27.77
CA PHE A 197 6.18 16.36 28.30
C PHE A 197 7.18 17.08 27.38
N ALA A 198 6.83 17.47 26.16
CA ALA A 198 7.76 18.10 25.23
C ALA A 198 8.15 19.56 25.57
N GLY A 199 7.68 20.11 26.67
CA GLY A 199 8.00 21.49 27.08
C GLY A 199 7.54 22.56 26.07
N LYS A 200 8.33 23.64 25.93
CA LYS A 200 8.07 24.71 24.95
C LYS A 200 8.39 24.19 23.54
N ARG A 201 7.65 24.70 22.54
CA ARG A 201 7.86 24.37 21.12
C ARG A 201 9.32 24.64 20.74
N ALA A 202 9.92 23.70 20.02
CA ALA A 202 11.26 23.88 19.44
C ALA A 202 11.24 25.07 18.46
N ALA A 203 12.20 25.97 18.61
CA ALA A 203 12.36 27.07 17.68
C ALA A 203 12.84 26.52 16.33
N SER A 204 12.16 26.89 15.25
CA SER A 204 12.61 26.63 13.88
C SER A 204 13.03 27.96 13.25
N ALA A 205 14.14 27.94 12.53
CA ALA A 205 14.59 29.09 11.76
C ALA A 205 13.71 29.32 10.52
N GLN A 206 12.98 28.28 10.10
CA GLN A 206 12.11 28.35 8.92
C GLN A 206 10.74 28.89 9.26
N PRO A 207 10.14 29.77 8.42
CA PRO A 207 8.79 30.25 8.60
C PRO A 207 7.79 29.09 8.46
N PHE A 208 6.65 29.17 9.16
CA PHE A 208 5.61 28.13 9.10
C PHE A 208 5.08 27.95 7.66
N PHE A 209 4.81 29.06 6.97
CA PHE A 209 4.54 29.08 5.54
C PHE A 209 5.58 29.92 4.79
N PRO A 210 5.92 29.59 3.54
CA PRO A 210 6.84 30.39 2.74
C PRO A 210 6.22 31.75 2.40
N HIS A 211 7.06 32.79 2.32
CA HIS A 211 6.62 34.16 2.02
C HIS A 211 6.19 34.37 0.57
N SER A 212 6.65 33.49 -0.36
CA SER A 212 6.31 33.59 -1.79
C SER A 212 6.11 32.19 -2.39
N LEU A 213 5.20 32.09 -3.34
CA LEU A 213 5.03 30.87 -4.14
C LEU A 213 6.02 30.90 -5.31
N SER A 214 6.74 29.82 -5.50
CA SER A 214 7.67 29.63 -6.62
C SER A 214 7.42 28.28 -7.32
N VAL A 215 7.88 28.15 -8.55
CA VAL A 215 7.81 26.88 -9.30
C VAL A 215 8.56 25.77 -8.54
N GLY A 216 9.70 26.11 -7.93
CA GLY A 216 10.45 25.16 -7.09
C GLY A 216 9.64 24.65 -5.88
N LEU A 217 8.83 25.53 -5.28
CA LEU A 217 7.96 25.17 -4.16
C LEU A 217 6.84 24.23 -4.58
N LEU A 218 6.22 24.46 -5.75
CA LEU A 218 5.21 23.58 -6.32
C LEU A 218 5.81 22.20 -6.63
N SER A 219 6.98 22.15 -7.23
CA SER A 219 7.71 20.91 -7.48
C SER A 219 8.03 20.16 -6.18
N GLY A 220 8.49 20.87 -5.14
CA GLY A 220 8.74 20.32 -3.81
C GLY A 220 7.46 19.77 -3.16
N PHE A 221 6.34 20.48 -3.28
CA PHE A 221 5.04 20.04 -2.79
C PHE A 221 4.57 18.76 -3.50
N LEU A 222 4.65 18.70 -4.83
CA LEU A 222 4.30 17.51 -5.61
C LEU A 222 5.22 16.32 -5.29
N THR A 223 6.49 16.56 -5.05
CA THR A 223 7.44 15.53 -4.58
C THR A 223 7.05 15.01 -3.19
N ALA A 224 6.71 15.89 -2.27
CA ALA A 224 6.24 15.51 -0.94
C ALA A 224 4.91 14.74 -0.97
N MET A 225 4.01 15.09 -1.91
CA MET A 225 2.75 14.38 -2.13
C MET A 225 2.95 12.90 -2.47
N VAL A 226 4.01 12.55 -3.22
CA VAL A 226 4.33 11.13 -3.50
C VAL A 226 4.54 10.35 -2.20
N GLY A 227 5.28 10.92 -1.27
CA GLY A 227 5.51 10.33 0.06
C GLY A 227 4.25 10.22 0.89
N ALA A 228 3.40 11.28 0.91
CA ALA A 228 2.13 11.25 1.65
C ALA A 228 1.20 10.17 1.11
N LEU A 229 1.02 10.12 -0.20
CA LEU A 229 0.11 9.18 -0.84
C LEU A 229 0.59 7.73 -0.71
N TRP A 230 1.90 7.49 -0.60
CA TRP A 230 2.42 6.20 -0.19
C TRP A 230 2.12 5.90 1.28
N ALA A 231 2.29 6.88 2.17
CA ALA A 231 1.99 6.68 3.58
C ALA A 231 0.49 6.41 3.84
N TYR A 232 -0.39 6.91 2.97
CA TYR A 232 -1.82 6.62 2.99
C TYR A 232 -2.22 5.39 2.19
N ASP A 233 -1.30 4.72 1.48
CA ASP A 233 -1.62 3.58 0.63
C ASP A 233 -2.22 2.40 1.42
N GLY A 234 -3.01 1.57 0.73
CA GLY A 234 -3.66 0.40 1.33
C GLY A 234 -5.13 0.60 1.71
N TRP A 235 -5.67 1.82 1.57
CA TRP A 235 -7.07 2.12 1.88
C TRP A 235 -8.07 1.26 1.07
N MET A 236 -7.74 0.88 -0.15
CA MET A 236 -8.61 0.07 -1.03
C MET A 236 -8.45 -1.44 -0.81
N ASP A 237 -7.35 -1.90 -0.25
CA ASP A 237 -6.93 -3.30 -0.26
C ASP A 237 -7.88 -4.25 0.45
N LEU A 238 -8.62 -3.77 1.45
CA LEU A 238 -9.66 -4.56 2.12
C LEU A 238 -10.65 -5.15 1.12
N THR A 239 -10.96 -4.42 0.05
CA THR A 239 -11.94 -4.86 -0.97
C THR A 239 -11.48 -6.10 -1.74
N PHE A 240 -10.18 -6.37 -1.79
CA PHE A 240 -9.66 -7.58 -2.45
C PHE A 240 -10.11 -8.86 -1.73
N ALA A 241 -10.33 -8.77 -0.41
CA ALA A 241 -10.86 -9.84 0.42
C ALA A 241 -12.37 -9.69 0.70
N GLY A 242 -13.11 -9.01 -0.15
CA GLY A 242 -14.53 -8.67 0.04
C GLY A 242 -15.41 -9.86 0.39
N SER A 243 -15.18 -11.02 -0.25
CA SER A 243 -15.93 -12.26 0.00
C SER A 243 -15.65 -12.92 1.37
N GLU A 244 -14.63 -12.46 2.09
CA GLU A 244 -14.29 -12.98 3.42
C GLU A 244 -14.80 -12.07 4.54
N ILE A 245 -15.48 -10.97 4.20
CA ILE A 245 -16.00 -9.97 5.15
C ILE A 245 -17.44 -10.29 5.52
N VAL A 246 -17.71 -10.39 6.80
CA VAL A 246 -19.07 -10.56 7.35
C VAL A 246 -19.87 -9.27 7.12
N ASN A 247 -21.10 -9.39 6.59
CA ASN A 247 -21.95 -8.25 6.22
C ASN A 247 -21.22 -7.17 5.40
N PRO A 248 -20.66 -7.53 4.22
CA PRO A 248 -19.75 -6.67 3.46
C PRO A 248 -20.39 -5.34 3.06
N GLN A 249 -21.71 -5.32 2.77
CA GLN A 249 -22.46 -4.11 2.40
C GLN A 249 -22.35 -2.98 3.43
N LYS A 250 -22.23 -3.32 4.71
CA LYS A 250 -22.08 -2.37 5.82
C LYS A 250 -20.65 -2.21 6.27
N ASN A 251 -19.91 -3.31 6.34
CA ASN A 251 -18.59 -3.32 6.96
C ASN A 251 -17.49 -2.81 6.03
N ILE A 252 -17.60 -2.99 4.70
CA ILE A 252 -16.64 -2.41 3.75
C ILE A 252 -16.68 -0.88 3.81
N PRO A 253 -17.83 -0.19 3.62
CA PRO A 253 -17.85 1.28 3.69
C PRO A 253 -17.38 1.83 5.04
N ARG A 254 -17.82 1.21 6.15
CA ARG A 254 -17.40 1.64 7.50
C ARG A 254 -15.89 1.51 7.71
N ALA A 255 -15.31 0.41 7.26
CA ALA A 255 -13.88 0.18 7.39
C ALA A 255 -13.05 1.10 6.49
N LEU A 256 -13.42 1.26 5.22
CA LEU A 256 -12.68 2.11 4.28
C LEU A 256 -12.73 3.58 4.71
N VAL A 257 -13.93 4.12 4.91
CA VAL A 257 -14.12 5.54 5.25
C VAL A 257 -13.62 5.83 6.65
N GLY A 258 -14.10 5.08 7.65
CA GLY A 258 -13.73 5.28 9.05
C GLY A 258 -12.24 5.02 9.30
N GLY A 259 -11.69 3.97 8.68
CA GLY A 259 -10.27 3.63 8.78
C GLY A 259 -9.37 4.72 8.18
N THR A 260 -9.69 5.20 6.98
CA THR A 260 -8.91 6.26 6.31
C THR A 260 -8.98 7.58 7.09
N MET A 261 -10.15 7.96 7.59
CA MET A 261 -10.32 9.16 8.45
C MET A 261 -9.50 9.04 9.74
N THR A 262 -9.59 7.90 10.42
CA THR A 262 -8.83 7.65 11.66
C THR A 262 -7.33 7.80 11.43
N VAL A 263 -6.82 7.23 10.34
CA VAL A 263 -5.40 7.36 9.98
C VAL A 263 -5.03 8.80 9.67
N GLY A 264 -5.86 9.52 8.92
CA GLY A 264 -5.64 10.94 8.62
C GLY A 264 -5.46 11.79 9.88
N VAL A 265 -6.33 11.60 10.88
CA VAL A 265 -6.24 12.27 12.18
C VAL A 265 -4.96 11.87 12.92
N ILE A 266 -4.65 10.57 12.99
CA ILE A 266 -3.44 10.07 13.66
C ILE A 266 -2.17 10.67 13.01
N TYR A 267 -2.10 10.75 11.68
CA TYR A 267 -0.95 11.29 10.97
C TYR A 267 -0.76 12.79 11.22
N LEU A 268 -1.83 13.56 11.24
CA LEU A 268 -1.77 14.99 11.57
C LEU A 268 -1.31 15.21 13.02
N LEU A 269 -1.84 14.43 13.97
CA LEU A 269 -1.45 14.50 15.38
C LEU A 269 0.02 14.10 15.59
N ALA A 270 0.47 13.01 14.95
CA ALA A 270 1.86 12.58 15.02
C ALA A 270 2.82 13.65 14.51
N ASN A 271 2.52 14.24 13.32
CA ASN A 271 3.33 15.33 12.78
C ASN A 271 3.28 16.60 13.66
N ALA A 272 2.13 16.91 14.29
CA ALA A 272 2.03 18.02 15.24
C ALA A 272 3.01 17.83 16.41
N VAL A 273 3.16 16.61 16.92
CA VAL A 273 4.15 16.32 17.97
C VAL A 273 5.57 16.39 17.42
N TYR A 274 5.84 15.86 16.24
CA TYR A 274 7.18 15.92 15.66
C TYR A 274 7.69 17.36 15.56
N PHE A 275 6.90 18.24 14.96
CA PHE A 275 7.26 19.66 14.81
C PHE A 275 7.09 20.50 16.09
N ARG A 276 6.45 19.98 17.14
CA ARG A 276 6.46 20.57 18.47
C ARG A 276 7.78 20.33 19.19
N VAL A 277 8.30 19.10 19.04
CA VAL A 277 9.49 18.62 19.78
C VAL A 277 10.79 18.96 19.04
N LEU A 278 10.80 18.78 17.72
CA LEU A 278 11.95 18.96 16.86
C LEU A 278 11.81 20.22 15.98
N PRO A 279 12.89 21.00 15.80
CA PRO A 279 12.90 22.03 14.76
C PRO A 279 12.87 21.37 13.37
N ALA A 280 12.39 22.11 12.36
CA ALA A 280 12.20 21.58 11.00
C ALA A 280 13.49 20.98 10.40
N GLU A 281 14.63 21.58 10.70
CA GLU A 281 15.97 21.11 10.27
C GLU A 281 16.31 19.73 10.85
N ALA A 282 15.96 19.50 12.12
CA ALA A 282 16.16 18.21 12.77
C ALA A 282 15.19 17.15 12.20
N VAL A 283 13.93 17.52 11.92
CA VAL A 283 12.98 16.63 11.23
C VAL A 283 13.51 16.28 9.84
N ALA A 284 14.02 17.25 9.07
CA ALA A 284 14.58 17.04 7.75
C ALA A 284 15.82 16.11 7.76
N ALA A 285 16.64 16.18 8.80
CA ALA A 285 17.84 15.34 8.94
C ALA A 285 17.54 13.92 9.47
N ALA A 286 16.41 13.72 10.16
CA ALA A 286 16.08 12.46 10.80
C ALA A 286 15.71 11.37 9.77
N GLN A 287 16.32 10.19 9.93
CA GLN A 287 15.90 8.98 9.19
C GLN A 287 14.62 8.38 9.79
N ASN A 288 14.47 8.49 11.12
CA ASN A 288 13.30 8.03 11.86
C ASN A 288 12.84 9.15 12.81
N VAL A 289 11.91 9.96 12.31
CA VAL A 289 11.44 11.17 13.01
C VAL A 289 10.79 10.85 14.36
N ALA A 290 10.01 9.76 14.45
CA ALA A 290 9.34 9.42 15.70
C ALA A 290 10.32 8.97 16.79
N SER A 291 11.34 8.17 16.47
CA SER A 291 12.37 7.76 17.42
C SER A 291 13.16 8.95 17.92
N GLU A 292 13.58 9.88 17.03
CA GLU A 292 14.26 11.11 17.40
C GLU A 292 13.39 12.00 18.29
N THR A 293 12.11 12.14 17.95
CA THR A 293 11.15 12.90 18.75
C THR A 293 11.08 12.35 20.18
N VAL A 294 10.89 11.04 20.33
CA VAL A 294 10.79 10.40 21.65
C VAL A 294 12.10 10.49 22.42
N ARG A 295 13.25 10.38 21.73
CA ARG A 295 14.56 10.51 22.35
C ARG A 295 14.74 11.86 23.05
N VAL A 296 14.20 12.94 22.49
CA VAL A 296 14.33 14.30 23.05
C VAL A 296 13.57 14.45 24.36
N PHE A 297 12.33 13.95 24.47
CA PHE A 297 11.53 14.17 25.68
C PHE A 297 11.51 13.00 26.67
N ALA A 298 11.80 11.77 26.22
CA ALA A 298 11.72 10.57 27.05
C ALA A 298 13.03 9.75 27.08
N GLY A 299 14.06 10.18 26.36
CA GLY A 299 15.39 9.57 26.35
C GLY A 299 15.54 8.32 25.47
N ALA A 300 16.75 7.78 25.43
CA ALA A 300 17.17 6.72 24.52
C ALA A 300 16.39 5.40 24.74
N ARG A 301 16.08 5.04 25.99
CA ARG A 301 15.33 3.81 26.29
C ARG A 301 13.92 3.85 25.71
N ALA A 302 13.23 4.98 25.86
CA ALA A 302 11.89 5.16 25.28
C ALA A 302 11.93 5.15 23.74
N ALA A 303 12.94 5.76 23.13
CA ALA A 303 13.17 5.71 21.69
C ALA A 303 13.36 4.27 21.17
N ALA A 304 14.09 3.43 21.92
CA ALA A 304 14.22 2.01 21.58
C ALA A 304 12.88 1.27 21.63
N TRP A 305 12.04 1.49 22.63
CA TRP A 305 10.69 0.89 22.69
C TRP A 305 9.81 1.32 21.53
N ILE A 306 9.84 2.58 21.17
CA ILE A 306 9.08 3.07 19.99
C ILE A 306 9.61 2.45 18.71
N THR A 307 10.92 2.34 18.54
CA THR A 307 11.50 1.67 17.37
C THR A 307 11.12 0.18 17.31
N ALA A 308 11.06 -0.52 18.46
CA ALA A 308 10.53 -1.88 18.51
C ALA A 308 9.06 -1.96 18.11
N ALA A 309 8.22 -0.99 18.54
CA ALA A 309 6.83 -0.90 18.10
C ALA A 309 6.71 -0.65 16.59
N MET A 310 7.64 0.08 15.97
CA MET A 310 7.69 0.27 14.51
C MET A 310 8.04 -1.00 13.76
N VAL A 311 8.95 -1.83 14.31
CA VAL A 311 9.21 -3.18 13.80
C VAL A 311 7.92 -4.00 13.76
N VAL A 312 7.17 -4.04 14.85
CA VAL A 312 5.85 -4.71 14.93
C VAL A 312 4.85 -4.10 13.94
N SER A 313 4.86 -2.77 13.79
CA SER A 313 4.02 -2.06 12.82
C SER A 313 4.27 -2.51 11.38
N ALA A 314 5.53 -2.65 10.99
CA ALA A 314 5.91 -3.12 9.66
C ALA A 314 5.42 -4.56 9.40
N PHE A 315 5.53 -5.46 10.38
CA PHE A 315 4.97 -6.82 10.28
C PHE A 315 3.44 -6.81 10.12
N THR A 316 2.74 -5.90 10.79
CA THR A 316 1.29 -5.76 10.65
C THR A 316 0.90 -5.38 9.22
N THR A 317 1.60 -4.41 8.64
CA THR A 317 1.37 -3.97 7.26
C THR A 317 1.74 -5.06 6.26
N LEU A 318 2.84 -5.80 6.50
CA LEU A 318 3.25 -6.92 5.68
C LEU A 318 2.20 -8.05 5.70
N ASN A 319 1.67 -8.40 6.88
CA ASN A 319 0.60 -9.39 7.02
C ASN A 319 -0.64 -9.01 6.21
N SER A 320 -1.10 -7.77 6.33
CA SER A 320 -2.26 -7.27 5.61
C SER A 320 -2.02 -7.28 4.09
N SER A 321 -0.84 -6.86 3.63
CA SER A 321 -0.48 -6.83 2.21
C SER A 321 -0.43 -8.23 1.59
N VAL A 322 0.12 -9.21 2.30
CA VAL A 322 0.15 -10.62 1.87
C VAL A 322 -1.26 -11.19 1.82
N LEU A 323 -2.07 -10.93 2.86
CA LEU A 323 -3.45 -11.40 2.93
C LEU A 323 -4.26 -10.89 1.74
N THR A 324 -4.36 -9.59 1.57
CA THR A 324 -5.23 -8.98 0.56
C THR A 324 -4.70 -9.23 -0.85
N GLY A 325 -3.40 -9.09 -1.07
CA GLY A 325 -2.78 -9.19 -2.39
C GLY A 325 -2.98 -10.55 -3.07
N SER A 326 -2.98 -11.64 -2.31
CA SER A 326 -3.17 -12.99 -2.85
C SER A 326 -4.58 -13.28 -3.40
N ARG A 327 -5.57 -12.43 -3.10
CA ARG A 327 -6.95 -12.61 -3.58
C ARG A 327 -7.16 -12.16 -5.01
N VAL A 328 -6.34 -11.27 -5.52
CA VAL A 328 -6.41 -10.82 -6.93
C VAL A 328 -5.97 -11.93 -7.90
N PRO A 329 -4.77 -12.55 -7.75
CA PRO A 329 -4.37 -13.65 -8.63
C PRO A 329 -5.31 -14.86 -8.50
N TYR A 330 -5.84 -15.13 -7.31
CA TYR A 330 -6.85 -16.16 -7.10
C TYR A 330 -8.13 -15.88 -7.91
N ALA A 331 -8.68 -14.66 -7.83
CA ALA A 331 -9.89 -14.29 -8.58
C ALA A 331 -9.67 -14.39 -10.10
N MET A 332 -8.54 -13.90 -10.60
CA MET A 332 -8.19 -14.00 -12.02
C MET A 332 -8.02 -15.46 -12.49
N ALA A 333 -7.40 -16.31 -11.68
CA ALA A 333 -7.21 -17.71 -12.01
C ALA A 333 -8.54 -18.46 -12.09
N ARG A 334 -9.50 -18.14 -11.21
CA ARG A 334 -10.86 -18.67 -11.27
C ARG A 334 -11.62 -18.23 -12.53
N ASP A 335 -11.35 -17.04 -13.03
CA ASP A 335 -11.89 -16.55 -14.29
C ASP A 335 -11.17 -17.13 -15.53
N GLY A 336 -10.12 -17.96 -15.33
CA GLY A 336 -9.30 -18.53 -16.41
C GLY A 336 -8.38 -17.50 -17.07
N LEU A 337 -8.10 -16.39 -16.40
CA LEU A 337 -7.29 -15.27 -16.89
C LEU A 337 -5.95 -15.13 -16.15
N PHE A 338 -5.51 -16.19 -15.49
CA PHE A 338 -4.21 -16.24 -14.80
C PHE A 338 -3.71 -17.68 -14.69
N PHE A 339 -2.51 -17.88 -14.15
CA PHE A 339 -1.91 -19.20 -13.97
C PHE A 339 -2.77 -20.08 -13.05
N ARG A 340 -3.05 -21.29 -13.47
CA ARG A 340 -3.89 -22.26 -12.72
C ARG A 340 -3.39 -22.57 -11.31
N VAL A 341 -2.10 -22.40 -11.05
CA VAL A 341 -1.52 -22.60 -9.72
C VAL A 341 -2.18 -21.67 -8.68
N ALA A 342 -2.67 -20.50 -9.08
CA ALA A 342 -3.32 -19.53 -8.19
C ALA A 342 -4.79 -19.85 -7.89
N ASP A 343 -5.48 -20.74 -8.61
CA ASP A 343 -6.89 -21.13 -8.39
C ASP A 343 -7.07 -22.07 -7.17
N GLY A 344 -5.98 -22.73 -6.72
CA GLY A 344 -6.03 -23.75 -5.70
C GLY A 344 -6.35 -23.19 -4.30
N ILE A 345 -7.49 -23.62 -3.71
CA ILE A 345 -7.79 -23.43 -2.28
C ILE A 345 -7.33 -24.66 -1.51
N ASN A 346 -6.54 -24.45 -0.46
CA ASN A 346 -6.14 -25.52 0.44
C ASN A 346 -7.37 -26.07 1.18
N SER A 347 -7.62 -27.38 1.09
CA SER A 347 -8.80 -28.02 1.68
C SER A 347 -8.85 -27.92 3.21
N ARG A 348 -7.70 -27.94 3.89
CA ARG A 348 -7.59 -27.88 5.35
C ARG A 348 -7.71 -26.45 5.87
N HIS A 349 -7.02 -25.50 5.25
CA HIS A 349 -6.88 -24.12 5.75
C HIS A 349 -7.84 -23.13 5.07
N ARG A 350 -8.51 -23.53 3.99
CA ARG A 350 -9.45 -22.71 3.20
C ARG A 350 -8.81 -21.38 2.73
N THR A 351 -7.52 -21.41 2.38
CA THR A 351 -6.73 -20.27 1.91
C THR A 351 -6.27 -20.50 0.47
N PRO A 352 -6.07 -19.42 -0.33
CA PRO A 352 -5.59 -19.53 -1.70
C PRO A 352 -4.06 -19.78 -1.73
N ALA A 353 -3.67 -21.02 -1.38
CA ALA A 353 -2.29 -21.41 -1.12
C ALA A 353 -1.34 -21.12 -2.29
N GLY A 354 -1.77 -21.45 -3.51
CA GLY A 354 -0.97 -21.22 -4.72
C GLY A 354 -0.77 -19.73 -5.02
N ALA A 355 -1.81 -18.90 -4.80
CA ALA A 355 -1.72 -17.46 -4.98
C ALA A 355 -0.80 -16.80 -3.93
N ILE A 356 -0.85 -17.27 -2.67
CA ILE A 356 0.05 -16.82 -1.60
C ILE A 356 1.50 -17.15 -1.95
N ALA A 357 1.77 -18.40 -2.38
CA ALA A 357 3.12 -18.85 -2.76
C ALA A 357 3.65 -18.06 -3.97
N PHE A 358 2.83 -17.89 -5.01
CA PHE A 358 3.19 -17.11 -6.20
C PHE A 358 3.61 -15.68 -5.85
N GLN A 359 2.79 -14.97 -5.07
CA GLN A 359 3.07 -13.61 -4.63
C GLN A 359 4.34 -13.53 -3.76
N ALA A 360 4.53 -14.49 -2.84
CA ALA A 360 5.70 -14.55 -1.97
C ALA A 360 7.00 -14.73 -2.76
N VAL A 361 7.01 -15.63 -3.76
CA VAL A 361 8.18 -15.86 -4.62
C VAL A 361 8.59 -14.59 -5.36
N ILE A 362 7.63 -13.91 -6.01
CA ILE A 362 7.94 -12.68 -6.74
C ILE A 362 8.42 -11.57 -5.79
N ALA A 363 7.79 -11.41 -4.62
CA ALA A 363 8.21 -10.41 -3.65
C ALA A 363 9.61 -10.71 -3.08
N CYS A 364 9.93 -11.97 -2.82
CA CYS A 364 11.29 -12.38 -2.41
C CYS A 364 12.31 -12.09 -3.52
N LEU A 365 12.02 -12.41 -4.77
CA LEU A 365 12.89 -12.07 -5.89
C LEU A 365 13.13 -10.57 -5.99
N MET A 366 12.08 -9.75 -5.87
CA MET A 366 12.19 -8.28 -5.90
C MET A 366 13.03 -7.75 -4.75
N VAL A 367 12.84 -8.22 -3.52
CA VAL A 367 13.62 -7.72 -2.38
C VAL A 367 15.09 -8.13 -2.45
N LEU A 368 15.40 -9.27 -3.08
CA LEU A 368 16.78 -9.71 -3.28
C LEU A 368 17.53 -8.89 -4.33
N THR A 369 16.80 -8.28 -5.29
CA THR A 369 17.40 -7.55 -6.42
C THR A 369 17.22 -6.04 -6.37
N GLY A 370 16.37 -5.51 -5.49
CA GLY A 370 16.03 -4.09 -5.43
C GLY A 370 16.39 -3.41 -4.11
N GLN A 371 16.54 -2.09 -4.19
CA GLN A 371 16.66 -1.25 -3.00
C GLN A 371 15.32 -0.59 -2.69
N PHE A 372 15.16 -0.11 -1.45
CA PHE A 372 13.91 0.48 -0.97
C PHE A 372 13.36 1.58 -1.90
N GLU A 373 14.19 2.53 -2.34
CA GLU A 373 13.74 3.63 -3.21
C GLU A 373 13.31 3.18 -4.60
N ASP A 374 13.96 2.16 -5.15
CA ASP A 374 13.64 1.63 -6.47
C ASP A 374 12.30 0.89 -6.46
N LEU A 375 12.10 0.05 -5.47
CA LEU A 375 10.84 -0.65 -5.24
C LEU A 375 9.69 0.32 -4.97
N PHE A 376 9.93 1.36 -4.17
CA PHE A 376 9.00 2.43 -3.86
C PHE A 376 8.50 3.17 -5.11
N SER A 377 9.42 3.57 -5.99
CA SER A 377 9.06 4.33 -7.20
C SER A 377 8.28 3.48 -8.20
N LEU A 378 8.68 2.22 -8.37
CA LEU A 378 8.02 1.28 -9.28
C LEU A 378 6.59 0.98 -8.79
N PHE A 379 6.43 0.72 -7.49
CA PHE A 379 5.14 0.47 -6.88
C PHE A 379 4.18 1.65 -7.07
N ILE A 380 4.58 2.86 -6.70
CA ILE A 380 3.67 4.02 -6.74
C ILE A 380 3.21 4.34 -8.14
N PHE A 381 4.13 4.39 -9.13
CA PHE A 381 3.77 4.72 -10.49
C PHE A 381 2.70 3.77 -11.05
N ALA A 382 2.94 2.46 -10.94
CA ALA A 382 2.01 1.45 -11.45
C ALA A 382 0.66 1.48 -10.72
N GLN A 383 0.67 1.64 -9.41
CA GLN A 383 -0.52 1.57 -8.58
C GLN A 383 -1.45 2.77 -8.80
N TRP A 384 -0.89 4.00 -8.92
CA TRP A 384 -1.71 5.21 -9.05
C TRP A 384 -2.44 5.32 -10.38
N ILE A 385 -1.90 4.76 -11.47
CA ILE A 385 -2.64 4.63 -12.74
C ILE A 385 -3.93 3.84 -12.51
N PHE A 386 -3.81 2.68 -11.85
CA PHE A 386 -4.97 1.81 -11.66
C PHE A 386 -5.89 2.27 -10.53
N TYR A 387 -5.41 3.04 -9.56
CA TYR A 387 -6.28 3.71 -8.59
C TYR A 387 -7.18 4.74 -9.29
N ALA A 388 -6.64 5.55 -10.19
CA ALA A 388 -7.43 6.47 -11.00
C ALA A 388 -8.50 5.74 -11.81
N LEU A 389 -8.13 4.65 -12.48
CA LEU A 389 -9.05 3.84 -13.27
C LEU A 389 -10.10 3.11 -12.40
N ALA A 390 -9.70 2.56 -11.25
CA ALA A 390 -10.62 1.88 -10.34
C ALA A 390 -11.66 2.82 -9.75
N VAL A 391 -11.24 4.01 -9.28
CA VAL A 391 -12.19 5.04 -8.83
C VAL A 391 -13.04 5.54 -10.00
N GLY A 392 -12.44 5.79 -11.17
CA GLY A 392 -13.16 6.18 -12.39
C GLY A 392 -14.17 5.14 -12.88
N SER A 393 -13.98 3.86 -12.56
CA SER A 393 -14.89 2.79 -12.96
C SER A 393 -16.29 2.94 -12.36
N VAL A 394 -16.48 3.75 -11.32
CA VAL A 394 -17.82 4.06 -10.76
C VAL A 394 -18.73 4.71 -11.79
N TYR A 395 -18.19 5.58 -12.66
CA TYR A 395 -18.96 6.21 -13.72
C TYR A 395 -19.45 5.17 -14.74
N GLY A 396 -18.57 4.25 -15.13
CA GLY A 396 -18.88 3.16 -16.03
C GLY A 396 -19.90 2.18 -15.43
N SER A 397 -19.69 1.78 -14.17
CA SER A 397 -20.61 0.89 -13.44
C SER A 397 -22.02 1.47 -13.33
N ARG A 398 -22.17 2.77 -13.00
CA ARG A 398 -23.47 3.42 -12.90
C ARG A 398 -24.18 3.53 -14.24
N ARG A 399 -23.43 3.65 -15.36
CA ARG A 399 -24.00 3.71 -16.71
C ARG A 399 -24.37 2.33 -17.27
N LYS A 400 -23.52 1.33 -17.07
CA LYS A 400 -23.69 -0.02 -17.62
C LYS A 400 -24.66 -0.89 -16.81
N GLU A 401 -24.69 -0.67 -15.51
CA GLU A 401 -25.48 -1.46 -14.56
C GLU A 401 -26.31 -0.53 -13.65
N PRO A 402 -27.30 0.22 -14.21
CA PRO A 402 -28.10 1.17 -13.43
C PRO A 402 -28.90 0.47 -12.32
N ASP A 403 -29.36 -0.75 -12.54
CA ASP A 403 -30.20 -1.53 -11.62
C ASP A 403 -29.38 -2.31 -10.57
N LEU A 404 -28.04 -2.25 -10.61
CA LEU A 404 -27.20 -2.91 -9.60
C LEU A 404 -27.53 -2.35 -8.21
N PRO A 405 -27.91 -3.19 -7.22
CA PRO A 405 -28.15 -2.73 -5.86
C PRO A 405 -26.92 -2.06 -5.27
N ARG A 406 -27.07 -0.81 -4.81
CA ARG A 406 -26.00 -0.03 -4.16
C ARG A 406 -26.40 0.32 -2.74
N PRO A 407 -26.08 -0.57 -1.78
CA PRO A 407 -26.42 -0.33 -0.36
C PRO A 407 -25.73 0.90 0.24
N TYR A 408 -24.59 1.29 -0.34
CA TYR A 408 -23.88 2.52 -0.08
C TYR A 408 -23.67 3.27 -1.42
N ARG A 409 -23.90 4.57 -1.41
CA ARG A 409 -23.66 5.46 -2.57
C ARG A 409 -22.56 6.44 -2.23
N ALA A 410 -21.61 6.60 -3.17
CA ALA A 410 -20.48 7.50 -2.99
C ALA A 410 -20.93 8.95 -2.74
N TRP A 411 -20.55 9.48 -1.59
CA TRP A 411 -20.86 10.88 -1.24
C TRP A 411 -20.15 11.83 -2.19
N GLY A 412 -20.86 12.91 -2.58
CA GLY A 412 -20.31 13.93 -3.47
C GLY A 412 -20.13 13.47 -4.94
N TYR A 413 -20.75 12.36 -5.37
CA TYR A 413 -20.78 11.99 -6.79
C TYR A 413 -21.52 13.06 -7.62
N PRO A 414 -21.03 13.45 -8.81
CA PRO A 414 -19.86 12.91 -9.53
C PRO A 414 -18.53 13.63 -9.20
N VAL A 415 -18.54 14.68 -8.39
CA VAL A 415 -17.40 15.58 -8.19
C VAL A 415 -16.26 14.92 -7.42
N VAL A 416 -16.55 14.26 -6.29
CA VAL A 416 -15.53 13.64 -5.43
C VAL A 416 -14.71 12.58 -6.16
N PRO A 417 -15.30 11.62 -6.91
CA PRO A 417 -14.51 10.71 -7.74
C PRO A 417 -13.69 11.43 -8.81
N GLY A 418 -14.24 12.51 -9.41
CA GLY A 418 -13.54 13.32 -10.40
C GLY A 418 -12.29 14.01 -9.85
N ILE A 419 -12.37 14.59 -8.66
CA ILE A 419 -11.21 15.20 -7.98
C ILE A 419 -10.13 14.16 -7.71
N PHE A 420 -10.51 12.95 -7.24
CA PHE A 420 -9.55 11.87 -7.03
C PHE A 420 -8.84 11.49 -8.33
N VAL A 421 -9.59 11.26 -9.42
CA VAL A 421 -9.03 10.89 -10.73
C VAL A 421 -8.08 11.97 -11.25
N ALA A 422 -8.45 13.25 -11.14
CA ALA A 422 -7.60 14.36 -11.56
C ALA A 422 -6.30 14.44 -10.71
N GLY A 423 -6.40 14.28 -9.39
CA GLY A 423 -5.25 14.25 -8.48
C GLY A 423 -4.31 13.07 -8.76
N ALA A 424 -4.87 11.87 -8.98
CA ALA A 424 -4.10 10.68 -9.33
C ALA A 424 -3.41 10.82 -10.70
N PHE A 425 -4.08 11.44 -11.67
CA PHE A 425 -3.50 11.73 -12.97
C PHE A 425 -2.33 12.73 -12.85
N ALA A 426 -2.54 13.85 -12.13
CA ALA A 426 -1.47 14.84 -11.90
C ALA A 426 -0.25 14.22 -11.22
N LEU A 427 -0.46 13.34 -10.23
CA LEU A 427 0.62 12.61 -9.57
C LEU A 427 1.36 11.69 -10.54
N THR A 428 0.62 10.93 -11.36
CA THR A 428 1.22 10.01 -12.36
C THR A 428 2.07 10.77 -13.37
N VAL A 429 1.59 11.93 -13.85
CA VAL A 429 2.35 12.81 -14.75
C VAL A 429 3.60 13.34 -14.05
N ASN A 430 3.50 13.79 -12.81
CA ASN A 430 4.66 14.27 -12.04
C ASN A 430 5.72 13.18 -11.86
N LEU A 431 5.31 11.95 -11.52
CA LEU A 431 6.22 10.80 -11.41
C LEU A 431 6.89 10.46 -12.74
N PHE A 432 6.15 10.56 -13.85
CA PHE A 432 6.70 10.34 -15.19
C PHE A 432 7.79 11.36 -15.53
N ILE A 433 7.56 12.64 -15.19
CA ILE A 433 8.55 13.71 -15.43
C ILE A 433 9.79 13.52 -14.54
N GLN A 434 9.61 13.19 -13.27
CA GLN A 434 10.72 13.08 -12.32
C GLN A 434 11.56 11.80 -12.50
N ARG A 435 10.93 10.69 -12.91
CA ARG A 435 11.57 9.38 -13.02
C ARG A 435 11.19 8.66 -14.32
N PRO A 436 11.51 9.23 -15.50
CA PRO A 436 10.99 8.77 -16.79
C PRO A 436 11.35 7.32 -17.09
N VAL A 437 12.58 6.90 -16.84
CA VAL A 437 13.03 5.52 -17.14
C VAL A 437 12.22 4.49 -16.34
N ARG A 438 12.02 4.71 -15.03
CA ARG A 438 11.25 3.79 -14.18
C ARG A 438 9.77 3.77 -14.57
N SER A 439 9.22 4.94 -14.90
CA SER A 439 7.83 5.07 -15.35
C SER A 439 7.61 4.35 -16.68
N VAL A 440 8.54 4.45 -17.63
CA VAL A 440 8.47 3.71 -18.89
C VAL A 440 8.56 2.20 -18.65
N ILE A 441 9.46 1.74 -17.78
CA ILE A 441 9.54 0.30 -17.40
C ILE A 441 8.22 -0.17 -16.80
N GLY A 442 7.65 0.59 -15.87
CA GLY A 442 6.34 0.27 -15.28
C GLY A 442 5.23 0.17 -16.32
N LEU A 443 5.18 1.12 -17.26
CA LEU A 443 4.21 1.11 -18.35
C LEU A 443 4.41 -0.08 -19.31
N LEU A 444 5.65 -0.39 -19.68
CA LEU A 444 5.95 -1.56 -20.50
C LEU A 444 5.56 -2.87 -19.83
N LEU A 445 5.77 -2.99 -18.51
CA LEU A 445 5.34 -4.16 -17.73
C LEU A 445 3.81 -4.30 -17.72
N ILE A 446 3.06 -3.19 -17.62
CA ILE A 446 1.58 -3.21 -17.73
C ILE A 446 1.19 -3.68 -19.13
N LEU A 447 1.75 -3.07 -20.18
CA LEU A 447 1.42 -3.37 -21.58
C LEU A 447 1.83 -4.78 -22.00
N ALA A 448 2.90 -5.34 -21.42
CA ALA A 448 3.29 -6.72 -21.61
C ALA A 448 2.20 -7.73 -21.21
N GLY A 449 1.20 -7.32 -20.43
CA GLY A 449 0.01 -8.11 -20.16
C GLY A 449 -0.91 -8.35 -21.36
N LEU A 450 -0.90 -7.46 -22.37
CA LEU A 450 -1.83 -7.55 -23.52
C LEU A 450 -1.70 -8.86 -24.34
N PRO A 451 -0.48 -9.34 -24.69
CA PRO A 451 -0.30 -10.64 -25.34
C PRO A 451 -0.89 -11.80 -24.50
N PHE A 452 -0.65 -11.78 -23.20
CA PHE A 452 -1.18 -12.80 -22.28
C PHE A 452 -2.70 -12.74 -22.17
N TYR A 453 -3.29 -11.54 -22.12
CA TYR A 453 -4.73 -11.38 -22.18
C TYR A 453 -5.33 -12.06 -23.42
N ARG A 454 -4.75 -11.82 -24.60
CA ARG A 454 -5.19 -12.42 -25.85
C ARG A 454 -5.03 -13.95 -25.84
N HIS A 455 -3.94 -14.45 -25.26
CA HIS A 455 -3.70 -15.89 -25.14
C HIS A 455 -4.76 -16.56 -24.25
N TRP A 456 -4.98 -16.06 -23.04
CA TRP A 456 -5.93 -16.65 -22.10
C TRP A 456 -7.39 -16.51 -22.55
N THR A 457 -7.77 -15.42 -23.17
CA THR A 457 -9.15 -15.26 -23.71
C THR A 457 -9.43 -16.22 -24.85
N ARG A 458 -8.47 -16.49 -25.74
CA ARG A 458 -8.62 -17.48 -26.82
C ARG A 458 -8.70 -18.91 -26.25
N ALA A 459 -7.87 -19.24 -25.27
CA ALA A 459 -7.90 -20.55 -24.62
C ALA A 459 -9.23 -20.81 -23.90
N SER A 460 -9.78 -19.79 -23.24
CA SER A 460 -11.06 -19.89 -22.54
C SER A 460 -12.26 -19.99 -23.50
N SER A 461 -12.23 -19.35 -24.68
CA SER A 461 -13.28 -19.50 -25.69
C SER A 461 -13.24 -20.90 -26.32
N ALA A 462 -12.07 -21.38 -26.70
CA ALA A 462 -11.91 -22.74 -27.26
C ALA A 462 -12.40 -23.83 -26.28
N ALA A 463 -12.11 -23.70 -24.99
CA ALA A 463 -12.57 -24.64 -23.96
C ALA A 463 -14.11 -24.63 -23.79
N ARG A 464 -14.76 -23.47 -23.96
CA ARG A 464 -16.24 -23.37 -23.91
C ARG A 464 -16.89 -23.97 -25.14
N ASP A 465 -16.28 -23.83 -26.32
CA ASP A 465 -16.80 -24.39 -27.56
C ASP A 465 -16.72 -25.92 -27.55
N VAL A 466 -15.63 -26.50 -27.03
CA VAL A 466 -15.49 -27.95 -26.81
C VAL A 466 -16.50 -28.49 -25.77
N ALA A 467 -16.86 -27.70 -24.77
CA ALA A 467 -17.84 -28.12 -23.75
C ALA A 467 -19.30 -28.01 -24.20
N ARG A 468 -19.59 -27.37 -25.35
CA ARG A 468 -20.92 -27.18 -25.92
C ARG A 468 -21.22 -28.06 -27.12
N GLY A 469 -20.20 -28.69 -27.72
CA GLY A 469 -20.31 -29.72 -28.77
C GLY A 469 -20.23 -31.12 -28.18
#